data_a834c9ad55a6d8afeae1dce8e0c1264f
#
_entry.id   a834c9ad55a6d8afeae1dce8e0c1264f
#
_cell.length_a   1.000
_cell.length_b   1.000
_cell.length_c   1.000
_cell.angle_alpha   90.00
_cell.angle_beta   90.00
_cell.angle_gamma   90.00
#
_symmetry.space_group_name_H-M   'P 1'
#
loop_
_entity.id
_entity.type
_entity.pdbx_description
1 polymer ?
#
loop_
_entity_poly.entity_id
_entity_poly.type
_entity_poly.pdbx_seq_one_letter_code
_entity_poly.pdbx_strand_id
1 'polypeptide(L)'
;MKNYGIILAAGKGKRFGGLKQFFLINNIPLFLYSTIAFQQSNCDEIFIVTLKDKKKEVWQWIKTFSLSKVKKIINGGKERYHSVRNALKSLPPKGYVAIHDASRPLITANFINQGFNLVKKYKAVVFGIPSEDTLKVICGNEVIATLERENIYRIQTPQFFDIQLLKKAYSLVSKYKWQGPDDATFLEKAGFKVYFFKGDKKNIKITTKEDLKLIKNWLEK
;
A
#
# COMPACT_ATOMS: atom_id res chain seq x y z
N MET A 1 2.42 -22.03 0.89
CA MET A 1 1.30 -21.06 0.89
C MET A 1 1.59 -20.02 -0.18
N LYS A 2 0.55 -19.54 -0.91
CA LYS A 2 0.68 -18.50 -1.93
C LYS A 2 0.85 -17.10 -1.34
N ASN A 3 1.52 -16.24 -2.11
CA ASN A 3 1.75 -14.83 -1.86
C ASN A 3 0.80 -14.00 -2.76
N TYR A 4 0.04 -13.10 -2.18
CA TYR A 4 -0.94 -12.27 -2.89
C TYR A 4 -0.56 -10.80 -2.78
N GLY A 5 -0.72 -10.06 -3.88
CA GLY A 5 -0.56 -8.61 -3.90
C GLY A 5 -1.90 -7.90 -4.01
N ILE A 6 -2.16 -6.89 -3.19
CA ILE A 6 -3.26 -5.95 -3.36
C ILE A 6 -2.69 -4.58 -3.66
N ILE A 7 -2.96 -4.04 -4.85
CA ILE A 7 -2.53 -2.71 -5.27
C ILE A 7 -3.71 -1.76 -5.20
N LEU A 8 -3.61 -0.76 -4.32
CA LEU A 8 -4.67 0.20 -4.08
C LEU A 8 -4.55 1.41 -5.01
N ALA A 9 -5.38 1.44 -6.03
CA ALA A 9 -5.44 2.47 -7.07
C ALA A 9 -6.82 3.18 -7.15
N ALA A 10 -7.61 3.19 -6.05
CA ALA A 10 -8.96 3.77 -6.00
C ALA A 10 -9.02 5.15 -5.31
N GLY A 11 -7.89 5.75 -4.96
CA GLY A 11 -7.85 7.04 -4.27
C GLY A 11 -8.31 8.20 -5.16
N LYS A 12 -9.11 9.12 -4.61
CA LYS A 12 -9.62 10.30 -5.33
C LYS A 12 -8.58 11.41 -5.54
N GLY A 13 -7.42 11.32 -4.89
CA GLY A 13 -6.31 12.25 -5.08
C GLY A 13 -6.60 13.72 -4.73
N LYS A 14 -7.41 14.00 -3.69
CA LYS A 14 -7.85 15.36 -3.32
C LYS A 14 -6.68 16.37 -3.23
N ARG A 15 -5.56 16.00 -2.57
CA ARG A 15 -4.37 16.86 -2.44
C ARG A 15 -3.56 17.00 -3.74
N PHE A 16 -3.69 16.07 -4.64
CA PHE A 16 -3.02 16.06 -5.94
C PHE A 16 -3.81 16.83 -7.00
N GLY A 17 -5.10 17.03 -6.79
CA GLY A 17 -6.02 17.67 -7.75
C GLY A 17 -6.51 16.72 -8.85
N GLY A 18 -6.49 15.38 -8.62
CA GLY A 18 -6.95 14.40 -9.60
C GLY A 18 -6.52 12.96 -9.31
N LEU A 19 -6.81 12.08 -10.23
CA LEU A 19 -6.51 10.65 -10.12
C LEU A 19 -5.03 10.37 -10.39
N LYS A 20 -4.16 10.70 -9.44
CA LYS A 20 -2.69 10.60 -9.56
C LYS A 20 -2.20 9.22 -10.02
N GLN A 21 -2.88 8.14 -9.64
CA GLN A 21 -2.51 6.78 -10.01
C GLN A 21 -2.63 6.51 -11.53
N PHE A 22 -3.36 7.36 -12.25
CA PHE A 22 -3.48 7.33 -13.71
C PHE A 22 -2.62 8.39 -14.41
N PHE A 23 -1.87 9.19 -13.65
CA PHE A 23 -0.94 10.14 -14.23
C PHE A 23 0.18 9.40 -14.96
N LEU A 24 0.51 9.85 -16.18
CA LEU A 24 1.53 9.20 -17.00
C LEU A 24 2.92 9.75 -16.68
N ILE A 25 3.84 8.85 -16.42
CA ILE A 25 5.29 9.12 -16.40
C ILE A 25 5.89 8.23 -17.49
N ASN A 26 6.61 8.82 -18.43
CA ASN A 26 7.16 8.09 -19.59
C ASN A 26 6.10 7.23 -20.32
N ASN A 27 4.90 7.79 -20.53
CA ASN A 27 3.74 7.14 -21.14
C ASN A 27 3.21 5.92 -20.38
N ILE A 28 3.60 5.70 -19.13
CA ILE A 28 3.14 4.60 -18.27
C ILE A 28 2.38 5.18 -17.08
N PRO A 29 1.11 4.75 -16.83
CA PRO A 29 0.37 5.23 -15.67
C PRO A 29 1.01 4.77 -14.36
N LEU A 30 1.00 5.65 -13.37
CA LEU A 30 1.72 5.50 -12.12
C LEU A 30 1.46 4.15 -11.41
N PHE A 31 0.21 3.66 -11.46
CA PHE A 31 -0.13 2.39 -10.80
C PHE A 31 0.57 1.18 -11.42
N LEU A 32 0.98 1.27 -12.69
CA LEU A 32 1.65 0.16 -13.37
C LEU A 32 3.07 -0.08 -12.85
N TYR A 33 3.80 0.94 -12.45
CA TYR A 33 5.17 0.77 -11.92
C TYR A 33 5.19 -0.21 -10.75
N SER A 34 4.32 -0.01 -9.76
CA SER A 34 4.20 -0.95 -8.66
C SER A 34 3.63 -2.30 -9.10
N THR A 35 2.71 -2.34 -10.06
CA THR A 35 2.16 -3.60 -10.59
C THR A 35 3.23 -4.43 -11.29
N ILE A 36 4.12 -3.80 -12.07
CA ILE A 36 5.27 -4.44 -12.71
C ILE A 36 6.23 -5.00 -11.65
N ALA A 37 6.54 -4.25 -10.60
CA ALA A 37 7.40 -4.73 -9.52
C ALA A 37 6.80 -5.99 -8.83
N PHE A 38 5.48 -6.02 -8.60
CA PHE A 38 4.79 -7.20 -8.09
C PHE A 38 4.79 -8.36 -9.09
N GLN A 39 4.63 -8.10 -10.39
CA GLN A 39 4.72 -9.11 -11.45
C GLN A 39 6.11 -9.79 -11.46
N GLN A 40 7.17 -9.04 -11.21
CA GLN A 40 8.56 -9.52 -11.20
C GLN A 40 8.97 -10.17 -9.87
N SER A 41 8.17 -10.05 -8.82
CA SER A 41 8.46 -10.56 -7.49
C SER A 41 7.96 -12.01 -7.28
N ASN A 42 8.18 -12.54 -6.06
CA ASN A 42 7.63 -13.82 -5.60
C ASN A 42 6.12 -13.74 -5.25
N CYS A 43 5.42 -12.72 -5.72
CA CYS A 43 3.96 -12.65 -5.66
C CYS A 43 3.37 -13.63 -6.68
N ASP A 44 2.41 -14.46 -6.26
CA ASP A 44 1.76 -15.45 -7.15
C ASP A 44 0.58 -14.84 -7.91
N GLU A 45 -0.21 -14.01 -7.24
CA GLU A 45 -1.42 -13.40 -7.81
C GLU A 45 -1.58 -11.95 -7.34
N ILE A 46 -2.00 -11.08 -8.26
CA ILE A 46 -2.18 -9.65 -8.02
C ILE A 46 -3.65 -9.27 -8.17
N PHE A 47 -4.14 -8.47 -7.24
CA PHE A 47 -5.47 -7.90 -7.21
C PHE A 47 -5.34 -6.38 -7.24
N ILE A 48 -5.94 -5.73 -8.24
CA ILE A 48 -5.91 -4.26 -8.35
C ILE A 48 -7.25 -3.71 -7.90
N VAL A 49 -7.21 -2.78 -6.94
CA VAL A 49 -8.40 -2.08 -6.47
C VAL A 49 -8.45 -0.70 -7.11
N THR A 50 -9.48 -0.44 -7.90
CA THR A 50 -9.63 0.83 -8.63
C THR A 50 -11.06 1.36 -8.60
N LEU A 51 -11.29 2.54 -9.18
CA LEU A 51 -12.61 3.11 -9.37
C LEU A 51 -13.42 2.28 -10.37
N LYS A 52 -14.74 2.26 -10.21
CA LYS A 52 -15.63 1.42 -11.04
C LYS A 52 -15.51 1.76 -12.53
N ASP A 53 -15.49 3.04 -12.87
CA ASP A 53 -15.37 3.60 -14.21
C ASP A 53 -13.98 3.37 -14.86
N LYS A 54 -12.94 3.15 -14.04
CA LYS A 54 -11.56 2.95 -14.51
C LYS A 54 -11.18 1.48 -14.77
N LYS A 55 -12.06 0.52 -14.52
CA LYS A 55 -11.72 -0.91 -14.66
C LYS A 55 -11.34 -1.32 -16.07
N LYS A 56 -12.06 -0.80 -17.08
CA LYS A 56 -11.77 -1.11 -18.50
C LYS A 56 -10.38 -0.59 -18.88
N GLU A 57 -10.07 0.66 -18.51
CA GLU A 57 -8.77 1.28 -18.74
C GLU A 57 -7.63 0.48 -18.07
N VAL A 58 -7.83 0.09 -16.79
CA VAL A 58 -6.85 -0.74 -16.07
C VAL A 58 -6.63 -2.08 -16.77
N TRP A 59 -7.69 -2.76 -17.26
CA TRP A 59 -7.55 -4.01 -18.00
C TRP A 59 -6.80 -3.84 -19.32
N GLN A 60 -7.01 -2.75 -20.05
CA GLN A 60 -6.26 -2.44 -21.26
C GLN A 60 -4.75 -2.35 -20.96
N TRP A 61 -4.37 -1.60 -19.93
CA TRP A 61 -2.97 -1.47 -19.49
C TRP A 61 -2.36 -2.83 -19.08
N ILE A 62 -3.11 -3.65 -18.33
CA ILE A 62 -2.65 -4.98 -17.90
C ILE A 62 -2.37 -5.87 -19.13
N LYS A 63 -3.22 -5.84 -20.15
CA LYS A 63 -3.03 -6.57 -21.41
C LYS A 63 -1.82 -6.05 -22.19
N THR A 64 -1.71 -4.73 -22.35
CA THR A 64 -0.60 -4.09 -23.07
C THR A 64 0.76 -4.47 -22.47
N PHE A 65 0.86 -4.56 -21.14
CA PHE A 65 2.09 -4.93 -20.45
C PHE A 65 2.21 -6.43 -20.11
N SER A 66 1.30 -7.27 -20.61
CA SER A 66 1.31 -8.74 -20.41
C SER A 66 1.45 -9.17 -18.95
N LEU A 67 0.76 -8.47 -18.01
CA LEU A 67 0.87 -8.70 -16.58
C LEU A 67 0.04 -9.91 -16.14
N SER A 68 0.54 -11.11 -16.39
CA SER A 68 -0.16 -12.41 -16.25
C SER A 68 -0.57 -12.76 -14.82
N LYS A 69 0.12 -12.22 -13.79
CA LYS A 69 -0.21 -12.43 -12.38
C LYS A 69 -1.44 -11.64 -11.92
N VAL A 70 -1.92 -10.65 -12.70
CA VAL A 70 -3.13 -9.90 -12.35
C VAL A 70 -4.36 -10.76 -12.58
N LYS A 71 -5.01 -11.19 -11.50
CA LYS A 71 -6.17 -12.10 -11.55
C LYS A 71 -7.51 -11.37 -11.53
N LYS A 72 -7.60 -10.24 -10.85
CA LYS A 72 -8.87 -9.53 -10.68
C LYS A 72 -8.69 -8.04 -10.48
N ILE A 73 -9.61 -7.27 -11.07
CA ILE A 73 -9.77 -5.84 -10.77
C ILE A 73 -11.04 -5.66 -9.94
N ILE A 74 -10.89 -5.04 -8.76
CA ILE A 74 -11.90 -4.92 -7.71
C ILE A 74 -12.32 -3.47 -7.58
N ASN A 75 -13.60 -3.24 -7.30
CA ASN A 75 -14.08 -1.90 -7.02
C ASN A 75 -13.55 -1.40 -5.67
N GLY A 76 -13.02 -0.19 -5.65
CA GLY A 76 -12.70 0.52 -4.41
C GLY A 76 -13.96 0.80 -3.59
N GLY A 77 -13.75 1.17 -2.34
CA GLY A 77 -14.80 1.61 -1.43
C GLY A 77 -14.69 3.11 -1.12
N LYS A 78 -15.58 3.59 -0.24
CA LYS A 78 -15.64 5.00 0.18
C LYS A 78 -14.31 5.47 0.80
N GLU A 79 -13.73 4.63 1.64
CA GLU A 79 -12.46 4.87 2.34
C GLU A 79 -11.42 3.80 1.97
N ARG A 80 -10.15 4.03 2.33
CA ARG A 80 -9.05 3.10 2.05
C ARG A 80 -9.34 1.70 2.60
N TYR A 81 -9.77 1.60 3.85
CA TYR A 81 -10.06 0.31 4.49
C TYR A 81 -11.23 -0.43 3.83
N HIS A 82 -12.24 0.27 3.30
CA HIS A 82 -13.31 -0.36 2.52
C HIS A 82 -12.76 -1.00 1.22
N SER A 83 -11.79 -0.34 0.59
CA SER A 83 -11.11 -0.86 -0.61
C SER A 83 -10.36 -2.15 -0.29
N VAL A 84 -9.60 -2.16 0.81
CA VAL A 84 -8.91 -3.38 1.28
C VAL A 84 -9.91 -4.47 1.65
N ARG A 85 -10.98 -4.15 2.40
CA ARG A 85 -12.02 -5.12 2.74
C ARG A 85 -12.65 -5.76 1.51
N ASN A 86 -12.91 -4.98 0.46
CA ASN A 86 -13.44 -5.52 -0.81
C ASN A 86 -12.44 -6.50 -1.46
N ALA A 87 -11.16 -6.21 -1.42
CA ALA A 87 -10.12 -7.10 -1.94
C ALA A 87 -9.99 -8.38 -1.10
N LEU A 88 -10.02 -8.28 0.22
CA LEU A 88 -9.92 -9.44 1.14
C LEU A 88 -11.04 -10.47 0.93
N LYS A 89 -12.24 -10.05 0.48
CA LYS A 89 -13.34 -10.95 0.11
C LYS A 89 -13.00 -11.84 -1.09
N SER A 90 -12.08 -11.40 -1.96
CA SER A 90 -11.65 -12.13 -3.15
C SER A 90 -10.44 -13.03 -2.90
N LEU A 91 -9.78 -12.89 -1.74
CA LEU A 91 -8.65 -13.73 -1.38
C LEU A 91 -9.09 -15.04 -0.71
N PRO A 92 -8.34 -16.12 -0.92
CA PRO A 92 -8.57 -17.39 -0.23
C PRO A 92 -8.38 -17.21 1.29
N PRO A 93 -8.77 -18.22 2.09
CA PRO A 93 -8.66 -18.14 3.54
C PRO A 93 -7.22 -18.22 4.05
N LYS A 94 -6.28 -18.78 3.28
CA LYS A 94 -4.89 -19.01 3.70
C LYS A 94 -3.91 -18.40 2.70
N GLY A 95 -2.76 -17.97 3.20
CA GLY A 95 -1.68 -17.38 2.42
C GLY A 95 -1.15 -16.09 3.06
N TYR A 96 -0.30 -15.41 2.34
CA TYR A 96 0.25 -14.12 2.75
C TYR A 96 -0.18 -13.04 1.77
N VAL A 97 -0.43 -11.83 2.25
CA VAL A 97 -0.84 -10.70 1.41
C VAL A 97 0.04 -9.49 1.67
N ALA A 98 0.45 -8.85 0.58
CA ALA A 98 1.10 -7.54 0.58
C ALA A 98 0.08 -6.49 0.13
N ILE A 99 -0.18 -5.47 0.94
CA ILE A 99 -1.08 -4.36 0.60
C ILE A 99 -0.24 -3.14 0.28
N HIS A 100 -0.40 -2.63 -0.93
CA HIS A 100 0.45 -1.56 -1.45
C HIS A 100 -0.36 -0.40 -2.05
N ASP A 101 0.07 0.82 -1.72
CA ASP A 101 -0.50 2.03 -2.32
C ASP A 101 0.12 2.26 -3.71
N ALA A 102 -0.68 2.28 -4.77
CA ALA A 102 -0.24 2.57 -6.14
C ALA A 102 0.48 3.93 -6.31
N SER A 103 0.41 4.79 -5.30
CA SER A 103 1.13 6.06 -5.24
C SER A 103 2.59 5.95 -4.79
N ARG A 104 3.13 4.74 -4.61
CA ARG A 104 4.56 4.48 -4.32
C ARG A 104 5.18 3.68 -5.48
N PRO A 105 5.47 4.32 -6.61
CA PRO A 105 5.87 3.63 -7.84
C PRO A 105 7.28 3.04 -7.79
N LEU A 106 8.12 3.46 -6.86
CA LEU A 106 9.54 3.08 -6.78
C LEU A 106 9.80 1.82 -5.94
N ILE A 107 8.75 1.09 -5.59
CA ILE A 107 8.91 -0.22 -4.92
C ILE A 107 9.60 -1.20 -5.86
N THR A 108 10.50 -2.03 -5.34
CA THR A 108 11.24 -3.02 -6.12
C THR A 108 10.76 -4.44 -5.83
N ALA A 109 10.97 -5.35 -6.79
CA ALA A 109 10.67 -6.77 -6.62
C ALA A 109 11.44 -7.38 -5.43
N ASN A 110 12.70 -6.99 -5.23
CA ASN A 110 13.51 -7.45 -4.10
C ASN A 110 12.92 -7.05 -2.76
N PHE A 111 12.43 -5.81 -2.62
CA PHE A 111 11.79 -5.35 -1.39
C PHE A 111 10.50 -6.15 -1.11
N ILE A 112 9.70 -6.41 -2.14
CA ILE A 112 8.48 -7.23 -2.04
C ILE A 112 8.84 -8.65 -1.58
N ASN A 113 9.90 -9.26 -2.16
CA ASN A 113 10.37 -10.59 -1.79
C ASN A 113 10.85 -10.66 -0.34
N GLN A 114 11.58 -9.65 0.13
CA GLN A 114 11.99 -9.52 1.52
C GLN A 114 10.78 -9.52 2.45
N GLY A 115 9.74 -8.72 2.14
CA GLY A 115 8.52 -8.66 2.93
C GLY A 115 7.78 -9.99 3.00
N PHE A 116 7.67 -10.71 1.87
CA PHE A 116 7.08 -12.05 1.85
C PHE A 116 7.89 -13.09 2.64
N ASN A 117 9.22 -12.97 2.69
CA ASN A 117 10.03 -13.85 3.53
C ASN A 117 9.83 -13.56 5.02
N LEU A 118 9.77 -12.29 5.41
CA LEU A 118 9.57 -11.89 6.80
C LEU A 118 8.17 -12.26 7.33
N VAL A 119 7.11 -12.08 6.52
CA VAL A 119 5.74 -12.37 6.97
C VAL A 119 5.48 -13.85 7.24
N LYS A 120 6.25 -14.76 6.62
CA LYS A 120 6.20 -16.20 6.93
C LYS A 120 6.54 -16.46 8.39
N LYS A 121 7.51 -15.70 8.93
CA LYS A 121 7.97 -15.83 10.33
C LYS A 121 7.12 -14.99 11.28
N TYR A 122 6.88 -13.73 10.94
CA TYR A 122 6.34 -12.74 11.87
C TYR A 122 4.83 -12.49 11.75
N LYS A 123 4.16 -13.03 10.70
CA LYS A 123 2.70 -12.96 10.45
C LYS A 123 2.15 -11.57 10.13
N ALA A 124 2.70 -10.50 10.68
CA ALA A 124 2.36 -9.11 10.36
C ALA A 124 3.64 -8.27 10.36
N VAL A 125 3.93 -7.63 9.21
CA VAL A 125 5.19 -6.91 8.98
C VAL A 125 4.91 -5.58 8.31
N VAL A 126 5.50 -4.53 8.85
CA VAL A 126 5.53 -3.20 8.26
C VAL A 126 6.97 -2.72 8.08
N PHE A 127 7.16 -1.86 7.10
CA PHE A 127 8.42 -1.19 6.85
C PHE A 127 8.26 0.31 7.06
N GLY A 128 9.32 0.95 7.52
CA GLY A 128 9.31 2.40 7.73
C GLY A 128 10.71 2.99 7.70
N ILE A 129 10.74 4.31 7.59
CA ILE A 129 11.96 5.11 7.68
C ILE A 129 11.85 6.06 8.87
N PRO A 130 12.95 6.39 9.56
CA PRO A 130 12.90 7.32 10.68
C PRO A 130 12.36 8.68 10.23
N SER A 131 11.68 9.38 11.12
CA SER A 131 11.37 10.80 10.91
C SER A 131 12.64 11.62 11.10
N GLU A 132 13.01 12.42 10.08
CA GLU A 132 14.19 13.28 10.11
C GLU A 132 13.85 14.64 10.72
N ASP A 133 12.60 15.09 10.59
CA ASP A 133 12.14 16.36 11.13
C ASP A 133 11.75 16.26 12.61
N THR A 134 11.79 17.40 13.32
CA THR A 134 11.22 17.54 14.66
C THR A 134 9.69 17.47 14.56
N LEU A 135 9.07 16.56 15.31
CA LEU A 135 7.62 16.39 15.34
C LEU A 135 7.02 17.05 16.58
N LYS A 136 5.97 17.83 16.35
CA LYS A 136 5.21 18.52 17.39
C LYS A 136 3.76 18.02 17.41
N VAL A 137 3.20 17.90 18.58
CA VAL A 137 1.75 17.75 18.77
C VAL A 137 1.15 19.15 18.84
N ILE A 138 0.18 19.45 17.98
CA ILE A 138 -0.43 20.78 17.87
C ILE A 138 -1.93 20.67 18.20
N CYS A 139 -2.43 21.62 18.99
CA CYS A 139 -3.87 21.82 19.21
C CYS A 139 -4.21 23.28 18.83
N GLY A 140 -5.04 23.47 17.81
CA GLY A 140 -5.22 24.79 17.22
C GLY A 140 -3.92 25.37 16.70
N ASN A 141 -3.43 26.46 17.29
CA ASN A 141 -2.16 27.13 16.98
C ASN A 141 -1.10 26.93 18.09
N GLU A 142 -1.41 26.12 19.11
CA GLU A 142 -0.54 25.89 20.26
C GLU A 142 0.26 24.61 20.12
N VAL A 143 1.55 24.66 20.47
CA VAL A 143 2.41 23.48 20.59
C VAL A 143 2.17 22.83 21.95
N ILE A 144 1.60 21.64 21.97
CA ILE A 144 1.30 20.89 23.18
C ILE A 144 2.49 20.06 23.64
N ALA A 145 3.20 19.43 22.70
CA ALA A 145 4.34 18.58 23.02
C ALA A 145 5.31 18.44 21.83
N THR A 146 6.54 18.08 22.15
CA THR A 146 7.54 17.61 21.18
C THR A 146 7.67 16.11 21.34
N LEU A 147 7.62 15.36 20.24
CA LEU A 147 7.84 13.92 20.27
C LEU A 147 9.32 13.60 20.20
N GLU A 148 9.78 12.68 21.05
CA GLU A 148 11.11 12.09 20.93
C GLU A 148 11.20 11.25 19.66
N ARG A 149 11.97 11.74 18.69
CA ARG A 149 11.97 11.18 17.32
C ARG A 149 12.69 9.84 17.17
N GLU A 150 13.47 9.39 18.15
CA GLU A 150 14.28 8.16 18.07
C GLU A 150 13.45 6.91 17.75
N ASN A 151 12.20 6.88 18.23
CA ASN A 151 11.26 5.76 17.99
C ASN A 151 10.10 6.14 17.07
N ILE A 152 10.20 7.25 16.35
CA ILE A 152 9.15 7.70 15.42
C ILE A 152 9.53 7.41 13.98
N TYR A 153 8.73 6.59 13.31
CA TYR A 153 8.97 6.16 11.95
C TYR A 153 7.78 6.48 11.05
N ARG A 154 8.08 6.89 9.83
CA ARG A 154 7.09 7.06 8.75
C ARG A 154 6.86 5.70 8.09
N ILE A 155 5.71 5.09 8.33
CA ILE A 155 5.40 3.76 7.82
C ILE A 155 5.10 3.81 6.32
N GLN A 156 5.63 2.83 5.61
CA GLN A 156 5.50 2.68 4.16
C GLN A 156 4.57 1.51 3.83
N THR A 157 4.23 1.41 2.56
CA THR A 157 3.66 0.22 1.95
C THR A 157 4.64 -0.34 0.89
N PRO A 158 4.65 -1.67 0.64
CA PRO A 158 3.70 -2.70 1.06
C PRO A 158 3.76 -3.00 2.56
N GLN A 159 2.58 -3.29 3.15
CA GLN A 159 2.46 -3.93 4.46
C GLN A 159 2.09 -5.40 4.24
N PHE A 160 2.70 -6.31 4.98
CA PHE A 160 2.59 -7.74 4.74
C PHE A 160 1.91 -8.46 5.89
N PHE A 161 0.94 -9.33 5.57
CA PHE A 161 0.13 -9.98 6.58
C PHE A 161 -0.16 -11.44 6.23
N ASP A 162 -0.29 -12.27 7.25
CA ASP A 162 -1.01 -13.52 7.16
C ASP A 162 -2.50 -13.22 6.92
N ILE A 163 -3.10 -13.85 5.88
CA ILE A 163 -4.47 -13.53 5.45
C ILE A 163 -5.50 -13.84 6.53
N GLN A 164 -5.32 -14.91 7.30
CA GLN A 164 -6.27 -15.27 8.36
C GLN A 164 -6.25 -14.22 9.47
N LEU A 165 -5.05 -13.80 9.87
CA LEU A 165 -4.86 -12.77 10.89
C LEU A 165 -5.49 -11.44 10.46
N LEU A 166 -5.22 -11.01 9.22
CA LEU A 166 -5.77 -9.78 8.67
C LEU A 166 -7.30 -9.82 8.56
N LYS A 167 -7.88 -10.92 8.06
CA LYS A 167 -9.34 -11.09 7.99
C LYS A 167 -9.99 -11.03 9.37
N LYS A 168 -9.33 -11.60 10.38
CA LYS A 168 -9.78 -11.55 11.79
C LYS A 168 -9.81 -10.10 12.32
N ALA A 169 -8.74 -9.32 12.08
CA ALA A 169 -8.71 -7.91 12.43
C ALA A 169 -9.81 -7.12 11.71
N TYR A 170 -9.98 -7.34 10.39
CA TYR A 170 -11.00 -6.65 9.59
C TYR A 170 -12.46 -7.00 9.96
N SER A 171 -12.72 -8.18 10.54
CA SER A 171 -14.05 -8.49 11.09
C SER A 171 -14.39 -7.60 12.28
N LEU A 172 -13.38 -7.30 13.12
CA LEU A 172 -13.53 -6.42 14.29
C LEU A 172 -13.67 -4.94 13.88
N VAL A 173 -13.02 -4.50 12.80
CA VAL A 173 -13.21 -3.13 12.26
C VAL A 173 -14.69 -2.82 12.02
N SER A 174 -15.42 -3.74 11.40
CA SER A 174 -16.84 -3.57 11.12
C SER A 174 -17.69 -3.59 12.40
N LYS A 175 -17.35 -4.46 13.35
CA LYS A 175 -18.06 -4.61 14.64
C LYS A 175 -17.91 -3.37 15.52
N TYR A 176 -16.68 -2.85 15.64
CA TYR A 176 -16.35 -1.75 16.55
C TYR A 176 -16.25 -0.39 15.85
N LYS A 177 -16.55 -0.32 14.54
CA LYS A 177 -16.45 0.91 13.72
C LYS A 177 -15.09 1.59 13.82
N TRP A 178 -14.03 0.81 13.90
CA TRP A 178 -12.68 1.35 14.01
C TRP A 178 -12.28 2.14 12.77
N GLN A 179 -11.52 3.19 13.01
CA GLN A 179 -10.83 3.97 11.98
C GLN A 179 -9.32 3.82 12.17
N GLY A 180 -8.57 3.91 11.10
CA GLY A 180 -7.11 3.84 11.11
C GLY A 180 -6.51 4.28 9.79
N PRO A 181 -5.27 4.81 9.83
CA PRO A 181 -4.58 5.33 8.64
C PRO A 181 -4.09 4.22 7.71
N ASP A 182 -3.84 3.02 8.24
CA ASP A 182 -3.30 1.87 7.52
C ASP A 182 -3.85 0.54 8.04
N ASP A 183 -3.39 -0.57 7.45
CA ASP A 183 -3.90 -1.90 7.76
C ASP A 183 -3.31 -2.45 9.07
N ALA A 184 -2.06 -2.09 9.40
CA ALA A 184 -1.39 -2.49 10.62
C ALA A 184 -2.13 -1.99 11.87
N THR A 185 -2.65 -0.75 11.83
CA THR A 185 -3.45 -0.16 12.92
C THR A 185 -4.62 -1.05 13.34
N PHE A 186 -5.24 -1.76 12.40
CA PHE A 186 -6.36 -2.66 12.74
C PHE A 186 -5.90 -3.94 13.42
N LEU A 187 -4.71 -4.44 13.08
CA LEU A 187 -4.10 -5.57 13.79
C LEU A 187 -3.72 -5.17 15.21
N GLU A 188 -3.10 -4.01 15.39
CA GLU A 188 -2.74 -3.45 16.69
C GLU A 188 -3.96 -3.30 17.59
N LYS A 189 -5.05 -2.69 17.09
CA LYS A 189 -6.33 -2.56 17.80
C LYS A 189 -6.97 -3.91 18.13
N ALA A 190 -6.71 -4.94 17.33
CA ALA A 190 -7.18 -6.30 17.59
C ALA A 190 -6.26 -7.09 18.55
N GLY A 191 -5.22 -6.47 19.11
CA GLY A 191 -4.28 -7.08 20.05
C GLY A 191 -3.22 -7.98 19.39
N PHE A 192 -3.05 -7.91 18.06
CA PHE A 192 -2.02 -8.68 17.36
C PHE A 192 -0.70 -7.90 17.30
N LYS A 193 0.41 -8.62 17.43
CA LYS A 193 1.75 -8.04 17.27
C LYS A 193 2.02 -7.72 15.81
N VAL A 194 2.51 -6.51 15.53
CA VAL A 194 3.02 -6.07 14.24
C VAL A 194 4.52 -5.84 14.38
N TYR A 195 5.30 -6.40 13.46
CA TYR A 195 6.75 -6.30 13.50
C TYR A 195 7.26 -5.28 12.50
N PHE A 196 8.16 -4.43 12.95
CA PHE A 196 8.76 -3.36 12.17
C PHE A 196 10.11 -3.79 11.58
N PHE A 197 10.36 -3.37 10.33
CA PHE A 197 11.64 -3.48 9.65
C PHE A 197 11.99 -2.18 8.92
N LYS A 198 13.30 -1.94 8.73
CA LYS A 198 13.79 -0.75 8.04
C LYS A 198 13.30 -0.75 6.59
N GLY A 199 12.69 0.37 6.19
CA GLY A 199 12.20 0.64 4.85
C GLY A 199 13.28 1.25 3.93
N ASP A 200 12.84 1.71 2.76
CA ASP A 200 13.69 2.36 1.76
C ASP A 200 13.28 3.83 1.59
N LYS A 201 14.24 4.76 1.73
CA LYS A 201 14.01 6.20 1.49
C LYS A 201 13.53 6.50 0.08
N LYS A 202 13.88 5.67 -0.91
CA LYS A 202 13.41 5.80 -2.29
C LYS A 202 11.94 5.42 -2.47
N ASN A 203 11.37 4.61 -1.56
CA ASN A 203 9.96 4.21 -1.63
C ASN A 203 9.02 5.33 -1.15
N ILE A 204 9.14 6.50 -1.78
CA ILE A 204 8.35 7.69 -1.45
C ILE A 204 6.90 7.55 -1.93
N LYS A 205 5.99 8.27 -1.26
CA LYS A 205 4.56 8.32 -1.62
C LYS A 205 4.28 9.62 -2.35
N ILE A 206 3.88 9.55 -3.61
CA ILE A 206 3.41 10.70 -4.36
C ILE A 206 2.13 11.22 -3.71
N THR A 207 2.17 12.47 -3.27
CA THR A 207 1.06 13.14 -2.59
C THR A 207 0.67 14.42 -3.31
N THR A 208 1.64 15.12 -3.87
CA THR A 208 1.51 16.39 -4.58
C THR A 208 2.08 16.29 -6.01
N LYS A 209 1.93 17.34 -6.81
CA LYS A 209 2.52 17.40 -8.16
C LYS A 209 4.05 17.58 -8.13
N GLU A 210 4.57 18.21 -7.08
CA GLU A 210 6.01 18.40 -6.86
C GLU A 210 6.70 17.05 -6.66
N ASP A 211 6.06 16.11 -5.95
CA ASP A 211 6.58 14.76 -5.77
C ASP A 211 6.82 14.03 -7.11
N LEU A 212 6.00 14.34 -8.15
CA LEU A 212 6.19 13.76 -9.49
C LEU A 212 7.48 14.18 -10.13
N LYS A 213 7.91 15.45 -9.97
CA LYS A 213 9.15 15.95 -10.53
C LYS A 213 10.35 15.18 -9.99
N LEU A 214 10.34 14.91 -8.67
CA LEU A 214 11.40 14.14 -8.03
C LEU A 214 11.46 12.69 -8.54
N ILE A 215 10.30 12.05 -8.73
CA ILE A 215 10.25 10.66 -9.17
C ILE A 215 10.61 10.52 -10.65
N LYS A 216 10.25 11.47 -11.50
CA LYS A 216 10.58 11.43 -12.92
C LYS A 216 12.07 11.22 -13.12
N ASN A 217 12.91 12.00 -12.43
CA ASN A 217 14.37 11.90 -12.50
C ASN A 217 14.92 10.53 -12.05
N TRP A 218 14.18 9.79 -11.22
CA TRP A 218 14.60 8.45 -10.75
C TRP A 218 14.11 7.32 -11.63
N LEU A 219 13.05 7.53 -12.40
CA LEU A 219 12.51 6.56 -13.38
C LEU A 219 13.14 6.72 -14.78
N GLU A 220 13.89 7.80 -15.03
CA GLU A 220 14.63 8.04 -16.29
C GLU A 220 16.06 7.47 -16.27
N LYS A 221 16.52 6.95 -15.13
CA LYS A 221 17.81 6.24 -14.96
C LYS A 221 17.60 4.73 -14.94
#